data_7eb459f5d438f4e8e4168846b067221e
#
_entry.id   7eb459f5d438f4e8e4168846b067221e
#
_cell.length_a   1.000
_cell.length_b   1.000
_cell.length_c   1.000
_cell.angle_alpha   90.00
_cell.angle_beta   90.00
_cell.angle_gamma   90.00
#
_symmetry.space_group_name_H-M   'P 1'
#
loop_
_entity.id
_entity.type
_entity.pdbx_description
1 polymer ?
#
loop_
_entity_poly.entity_id
_entity_poly.type
_entity_poly.pdbx_seq_one_letter_code
_entity_poly.pdbx_strand_id
1 'polypeptide(L)'
;MHVLVLDTIHGGEDIAEALRQRGDTVDAVDVYRGTGVPESVAASRRYDLVTAPVHLIPSHPLLAKSPVKTHHEMVRELVVPPRISVEITGARGKTTTAFALAHLMTDLGCGILHTSSGTFRMPDRELLWRKSITPASVIAASASAQKFGAEWLIAEESVGVAGFGTLGILTSGDDYPIAGGTKSALAEKCRSLAACRTVLVPRGVPMQNGWHVIDDLVSVTDDVLSFDGGEVRNSLLTLAGYRSALSAAAAAGLLLG
;
A
#
# COMPACT_ATOMS: atom_id res chain seq x y z
N MET A 1 21.60 -11.13 -8.24
CA MET A 1 22.16 -9.74 -8.18
C MET A 1 22.73 -9.49 -6.79
N HIS A 2 23.62 -8.48 -6.65
CA HIS A 2 24.04 -7.97 -5.35
C HIS A 2 23.24 -6.72 -5.03
N VAL A 3 22.34 -6.80 -4.05
CA VAL A 3 21.36 -5.75 -3.71
C VAL A 3 21.69 -5.14 -2.35
N LEU A 4 21.68 -3.81 -2.28
CA LEU A 4 21.75 -3.07 -1.04
C LEU A 4 20.32 -2.67 -0.61
N VAL A 5 19.91 -3.09 0.57
CA VAL A 5 18.63 -2.71 1.19
C VAL A 5 18.91 -1.69 2.29
N LEU A 6 18.35 -0.50 2.16
CA LEU A 6 18.47 0.57 3.15
C LEU A 6 17.23 0.62 4.04
N ASP A 7 17.41 0.89 5.32
CA ASP A 7 16.35 0.95 6.35
C ASP A 7 15.73 -0.41 6.69
N THR A 8 16.37 -1.14 7.58
CA THR A 8 15.87 -2.43 8.08
C THR A 8 14.63 -2.29 8.99
N ILE A 9 14.43 -1.12 9.62
CA ILE A 9 13.37 -0.92 10.63
C ILE A 9 11.98 -0.85 9.99
N HIS A 10 11.84 -0.14 8.86
CA HIS A 10 10.55 0.07 8.22
C HIS A 10 10.26 -0.97 7.13
N GLY A 11 10.66 -2.22 7.36
CA GLY A 11 10.35 -3.37 6.52
C GLY A 11 11.47 -3.79 5.57
N GLY A 12 12.62 -3.10 5.56
CA GLY A 12 13.74 -3.49 4.71
C GLY A 12 14.28 -4.88 5.01
N GLU A 13 14.18 -5.37 6.26
CA GLU A 13 14.60 -6.76 6.57
C GLU A 13 13.67 -7.80 5.91
N ASP A 14 12.35 -7.57 5.88
CA ASP A 14 11.42 -8.46 5.17
C ASP A 14 11.73 -8.47 3.65
N ILE A 15 12.10 -7.31 3.07
CA ILE A 15 12.55 -7.23 1.66
C ILE A 15 13.86 -7.97 1.46
N ALA A 16 14.84 -7.77 2.35
CA ALA A 16 16.15 -8.43 2.28
C ALA A 16 16.02 -9.96 2.35
N GLU A 17 15.16 -10.46 3.24
CA GLU A 17 14.88 -11.88 3.35
C GLU A 17 14.23 -12.44 2.08
N ALA A 18 13.21 -11.76 1.53
CA ALA A 18 12.56 -12.18 0.30
C ALA A 18 13.52 -12.17 -0.90
N LEU A 19 14.43 -11.21 -0.97
CA LEU A 19 15.49 -11.16 -1.98
C LEU A 19 16.48 -12.34 -1.84
N ARG A 20 16.90 -12.67 -0.61
CA ARG A 20 17.75 -13.84 -0.34
C ARG A 20 17.06 -15.15 -0.75
N GLN A 21 15.76 -15.29 -0.44
CA GLN A 21 14.96 -16.46 -0.86
C GLN A 21 14.85 -16.55 -2.39
N ARG A 22 14.82 -15.42 -3.10
CA ARG A 22 14.90 -15.35 -4.57
C ARG A 22 16.29 -15.75 -5.13
N GLY A 23 17.32 -15.85 -4.29
CA GLY A 23 18.69 -16.20 -4.68
C GLY A 23 19.62 -15.00 -4.90
N ASP A 24 19.25 -13.81 -4.46
CA ASP A 24 20.09 -12.61 -4.51
C ASP A 24 21.10 -12.58 -3.33
N THR A 25 22.26 -11.97 -3.56
CA THR A 25 23.18 -11.58 -2.48
C THR A 25 22.72 -10.24 -1.93
N VAL A 26 22.52 -10.13 -0.60
CA VAL A 26 21.90 -8.95 0.00
C VAL A 26 22.68 -8.44 1.19
N ASP A 27 23.06 -7.16 1.12
CA ASP A 27 23.51 -6.38 2.27
C ASP A 27 22.33 -5.53 2.76
N ALA A 28 22.05 -5.56 4.07
CA ALA A 28 21.01 -4.74 4.70
C ALA A 28 21.68 -3.77 5.68
N VAL A 29 21.35 -2.47 5.52
CA VAL A 29 21.90 -1.37 6.33
C VAL A 29 20.77 -0.65 7.04
N ASP A 30 20.84 -0.57 8.35
CA ASP A 30 19.98 0.28 9.15
C ASP A 30 20.56 1.71 9.19
N VAL A 31 19.96 2.59 8.39
CA VAL A 31 20.37 4.00 8.28
C VAL A 31 19.97 4.87 9.47
N TYR A 32 19.21 4.33 10.45
CA TYR A 32 18.73 5.08 11.61
C TYR A 32 19.40 4.66 12.93
N ARG A 33 19.69 3.36 13.11
CA ARG A 33 20.22 2.79 14.35
C ARG A 33 21.61 2.19 14.20
N GLY A 34 22.11 2.10 12.95
CA GLY A 34 23.44 1.56 12.67
C GLY A 34 23.56 0.05 12.89
N THR A 35 22.45 -0.69 12.89
CA THR A 35 22.47 -2.16 12.91
C THR A 35 22.62 -2.75 11.50
N GLY A 36 22.94 -4.04 11.40
CA GLY A 36 23.19 -4.68 10.11
C GLY A 36 24.61 -4.44 9.60
N VAL A 37 24.77 -4.33 8.28
CA VAL A 37 26.06 -4.02 7.65
C VAL A 37 26.40 -2.54 7.93
N PRO A 38 27.59 -2.23 8.47
CA PRO A 38 27.98 -0.83 8.68
C PRO A 38 27.99 -0.04 7.37
N GLU A 39 27.51 1.21 7.42
CA GLU A 39 27.47 2.09 6.23
C GLU A 39 28.84 2.24 5.55
N SER A 40 29.94 2.32 6.33
CA SER A 40 31.29 2.42 5.77
C SER A 40 31.68 1.17 4.96
N VAL A 41 31.23 0.00 5.40
CA VAL A 41 31.44 -1.27 4.69
C VAL A 41 30.58 -1.29 3.42
N ALA A 42 29.31 -0.94 3.52
CA ALA A 42 28.43 -0.83 2.36
C ALA A 42 28.96 0.19 1.35
N ALA A 43 29.49 1.33 1.82
CA ALA A 43 30.09 2.34 0.97
C ALA A 43 31.30 1.86 0.18
N SER A 44 32.05 0.85 0.66
CA SER A 44 33.22 0.27 -0.02
C SER A 44 32.86 -0.79 -1.06
N ARG A 45 31.63 -1.31 -1.04
CA ARG A 45 31.16 -2.39 -1.93
C ARG A 45 30.50 -1.85 -3.21
N ARG A 46 30.35 -2.74 -4.19
CA ARG A 46 29.58 -2.48 -5.41
C ARG A 46 28.27 -3.26 -5.37
N TYR A 47 27.21 -2.63 -5.83
CA TYR A 47 25.88 -3.22 -5.89
C TYR A 47 25.31 -3.08 -7.29
N ASP A 48 24.48 -4.04 -7.70
CA ASP A 48 23.72 -3.96 -8.95
C ASP A 48 22.48 -3.06 -8.78
N LEU A 49 21.94 -3.00 -7.53
CA LEU A 49 20.73 -2.26 -7.20
C LEU A 49 20.76 -1.80 -5.74
N VAL A 50 20.22 -0.63 -5.49
CA VAL A 50 19.88 -0.13 -4.15
C VAL A 50 18.36 -0.09 -4.01
N THR A 51 17.80 -0.57 -2.91
CA THR A 51 16.39 -0.34 -2.55
C THR A 51 16.28 0.44 -1.25
N ALA A 52 15.41 1.45 -1.22
CA ALA A 52 15.28 2.38 -0.12
C ALA A 52 13.83 2.84 0.08
N PRO A 53 13.43 3.22 1.31
CA PRO A 53 12.11 3.78 1.55
C PRO A 53 11.99 5.18 0.95
N VAL A 54 10.78 5.56 0.53
CA VAL A 54 10.50 6.86 -0.10
C VAL A 54 10.79 8.05 0.82
N HIS A 55 10.76 7.82 2.15
CA HIS A 55 11.03 8.84 3.16
C HIS A 55 12.51 9.02 3.51
N LEU A 56 13.42 8.23 2.93
CA LEU A 56 14.86 8.46 3.05
C LEU A 56 15.24 9.76 2.32
N ILE A 57 16.12 10.57 2.95
CA ILE A 57 16.58 11.82 2.34
C ILE A 57 17.31 11.56 1.01
N PRO A 58 17.00 12.28 -0.07
CA PRO A 58 17.59 12.02 -1.39
C PRO A 58 19.11 12.18 -1.46
N SER A 59 19.68 12.96 -0.54
CA SER A 59 21.12 13.21 -0.44
C SER A 59 21.91 12.10 0.28
N HIS A 60 21.25 11.01 0.71
CA HIS A 60 21.93 9.92 1.41
C HIS A 60 23.03 9.31 0.52
N PRO A 61 24.31 9.20 0.98
CA PRO A 61 25.43 8.82 0.11
C PRO A 61 25.30 7.44 -0.54
N LEU A 62 24.66 6.49 0.15
CA LEU A 62 24.48 5.13 -0.37
C LEU A 62 23.49 5.06 -1.54
N LEU A 63 22.63 6.06 -1.75
CA LEU A 63 21.72 6.12 -2.91
C LEU A 63 22.48 6.38 -4.23
N ALA A 64 23.67 6.98 -4.17
CA ALA A 64 24.47 7.25 -5.36
C ALA A 64 25.28 6.03 -5.87
N LYS A 65 25.15 4.88 -5.20
CA LYS A 65 25.98 3.69 -5.50
C LYS A 65 25.56 2.94 -6.74
N SER A 66 24.27 2.92 -7.07
CA SER A 66 23.69 2.11 -8.15
C SER A 66 22.30 2.63 -8.50
N PRO A 67 21.64 2.12 -9.54
CA PRO A 67 20.23 2.40 -9.76
C PRO A 67 19.41 2.15 -8.50
N VAL A 68 18.43 3.03 -8.23
CA VAL A 68 17.62 2.99 -7.00
C VAL A 68 16.19 2.59 -7.35
N LYS A 69 15.64 1.63 -6.61
CA LYS A 69 14.21 1.34 -6.51
C LYS A 69 13.70 1.69 -5.12
N THR A 70 12.49 2.21 -5.03
CA THR A 70 11.82 2.34 -3.74
C THR A 70 11.46 0.97 -3.16
N HIS A 71 11.24 0.89 -1.84
CA HIS A 71 10.72 -0.33 -1.23
C HIS A 71 9.40 -0.77 -1.87
N HIS A 72 8.51 0.17 -2.24
CA HIS A 72 7.27 -0.12 -2.96
C HIS A 72 7.53 -0.82 -4.30
N GLU A 73 8.42 -0.27 -5.13
CA GLU A 73 8.79 -0.86 -6.42
C GLU A 73 9.44 -2.23 -6.27
N MET A 74 10.27 -2.42 -5.22
CA MET A 74 10.88 -3.72 -4.95
C MET A 74 9.84 -4.74 -4.49
N VAL A 75 8.91 -4.37 -3.61
CA VAL A 75 7.82 -5.25 -3.15
C VAL A 75 6.95 -5.68 -4.33
N ARG A 76 6.63 -4.78 -5.27
CA ARG A 76 5.88 -5.13 -6.49
C ARG A 76 6.53 -6.29 -7.28
N GLU A 77 7.85 -6.37 -7.28
CA GLU A 77 8.59 -7.44 -7.99
C GLU A 77 8.68 -8.74 -7.19
N LEU A 78 8.41 -8.69 -5.89
CA LEU A 78 8.53 -9.84 -4.97
C LEU A 78 7.19 -10.49 -4.65
N VAL A 79 6.06 -9.82 -4.88
CA VAL A 79 4.74 -10.34 -4.56
C VAL A 79 4.10 -11.05 -5.75
N VAL A 80 3.28 -12.07 -5.44
CA VAL A 80 2.39 -12.72 -6.40
C VAL A 80 0.97 -12.62 -5.82
N PRO A 81 0.25 -11.54 -6.14
CA PRO A 81 -1.06 -11.28 -5.57
C PRO A 81 -2.14 -12.17 -6.19
N PRO A 82 -3.30 -12.36 -5.52
CA PRO A 82 -4.47 -12.98 -6.12
C PRO A 82 -5.06 -12.12 -7.24
N ARG A 83 -6.00 -12.67 -8.00
CA ARG A 83 -6.60 -12.01 -9.17
C ARG A 83 -7.23 -10.66 -8.84
N ILE A 84 -7.88 -10.53 -7.69
CA ILE A 84 -8.42 -9.28 -7.19
C ILE A 84 -7.50 -8.80 -6.08
N SER A 85 -6.83 -7.69 -6.31
CA SER A 85 -5.92 -7.08 -5.35
C SER A 85 -6.15 -5.58 -5.27
N VAL A 86 -6.39 -5.09 -4.05
CA VAL A 86 -6.68 -3.68 -3.77
C VAL A 86 -5.62 -3.14 -2.83
N GLU A 87 -4.98 -2.07 -3.24
CA GLU A 87 -3.98 -1.37 -2.44
C GLU A 87 -4.54 -0.02 -1.99
N ILE A 88 -4.46 0.28 -0.70
CA ILE A 88 -5.09 1.46 -0.09
C ILE A 88 -4.04 2.32 0.60
N THR A 89 -3.93 3.59 0.18
CA THR A 89 -3.09 4.59 0.83
C THR A 89 -3.85 5.89 1.08
N GLY A 90 -3.25 6.81 1.82
CA GLY A 90 -3.83 8.10 2.19
C GLY A 90 -3.32 8.57 3.55
N ALA A 91 -3.57 9.81 3.93
CA ALA A 91 -3.23 10.32 5.26
C ALA A 91 -4.21 9.79 6.34
N ARG A 92 -5.49 9.65 5.98
CA ARG A 92 -6.56 9.18 6.87
C ARG A 92 -7.59 8.33 6.10
N GLY A 93 -8.43 7.60 6.82
CA GLY A 93 -9.53 6.81 6.27
C GLY A 93 -9.16 5.41 5.76
N LYS A 94 -7.88 5.10 5.60
CA LYS A 94 -7.39 3.83 5.04
C LYS A 94 -8.00 2.59 5.68
N THR A 95 -7.83 2.43 6.98
CA THR A 95 -8.29 1.25 7.73
C THR A 95 -9.80 1.08 7.66
N THR A 96 -10.57 2.19 7.78
CA THR A 96 -12.03 2.16 7.68
C THR A 96 -12.47 1.75 6.27
N THR A 97 -11.86 2.32 5.23
CA THR A 97 -12.12 1.94 3.82
C THR A 97 -11.80 0.48 3.59
N ALA A 98 -10.65 -0.01 4.10
CA ALA A 98 -10.22 -1.40 3.94
C ALA A 98 -11.22 -2.39 4.56
N PHE A 99 -11.67 -2.15 5.79
CA PHE A 99 -12.67 -3.00 6.43
C PHE A 99 -14.05 -2.93 5.76
N ALA A 100 -14.49 -1.73 5.35
CA ALA A 100 -15.75 -1.56 4.64
C ALA A 100 -15.73 -2.30 3.30
N LEU A 101 -14.66 -2.14 2.51
CA LEU A 101 -14.51 -2.85 1.26
C LEU A 101 -14.40 -4.36 1.46
N ALA A 102 -13.64 -4.83 2.45
CA ALA A 102 -13.53 -6.25 2.78
C ALA A 102 -14.89 -6.85 3.14
N HIS A 103 -15.77 -6.09 3.80
CA HIS A 103 -17.15 -6.53 4.06
C HIS A 103 -17.97 -6.68 2.77
N LEU A 104 -17.85 -5.74 1.83
CA LEU A 104 -18.52 -5.84 0.53
C LEU A 104 -18.01 -7.03 -0.32
N MET A 105 -16.75 -7.43 -0.12
CA MET A 105 -16.12 -8.52 -0.88
C MET A 105 -16.32 -9.91 -0.25
N THR A 106 -17.06 -10.04 0.86
CA THR A 106 -17.23 -11.34 1.54
C THR A 106 -17.90 -12.39 0.66
N ASP A 107 -18.80 -11.99 -0.23
CA ASP A 107 -19.51 -12.89 -1.15
C ASP A 107 -18.60 -13.39 -2.29
N LEU A 108 -17.44 -12.79 -2.49
CA LEU A 108 -16.43 -13.23 -3.47
C LEU A 108 -15.56 -14.39 -2.96
N GLY A 109 -15.82 -14.89 -1.74
CA GLY A 109 -15.09 -16.00 -1.14
C GLY A 109 -13.99 -15.57 -0.14
N CYS A 110 -13.04 -16.47 0.11
CA CYS A 110 -11.96 -16.24 1.05
C CYS A 110 -11.07 -15.06 0.59
N GLY A 111 -10.73 -14.18 1.51
CA GLY A 111 -9.83 -13.06 1.25
C GLY A 111 -8.85 -12.79 2.38
N ILE A 112 -7.81 -12.04 2.07
CA ILE A 112 -6.86 -11.53 3.05
C ILE A 112 -7.01 -10.01 3.15
N LEU A 113 -7.21 -9.52 4.37
CA LEU A 113 -7.25 -8.10 4.71
C LEU A 113 -6.03 -7.76 5.55
N HIS A 114 -5.11 -6.94 5.04
CA HIS A 114 -3.97 -6.40 5.77
C HIS A 114 -4.20 -4.92 6.11
N THR A 115 -4.15 -4.58 7.39
CA THR A 115 -4.36 -3.22 7.90
C THR A 115 -3.43 -2.92 9.08
N SER A 116 -3.43 -1.68 9.55
CA SER A 116 -2.75 -1.27 10.80
C SER A 116 -3.28 -2.00 12.04
N SER A 117 -4.49 -2.57 11.99
CA SER A 117 -5.07 -3.38 13.08
C SER A 117 -4.60 -4.84 13.07
N GLY A 118 -4.04 -5.31 11.96
CA GLY A 118 -3.56 -6.67 11.77
C GLY A 118 -3.89 -7.20 10.38
N THR A 119 -3.50 -8.45 10.16
CA THR A 119 -3.84 -9.21 8.95
C THR A 119 -4.85 -10.28 9.29
N PHE A 120 -5.93 -10.30 8.54
CA PHE A 120 -7.10 -11.13 8.82
C PHE A 120 -7.42 -12.01 7.62
N ARG A 121 -7.86 -13.25 7.89
CA ARG A 121 -8.56 -14.08 6.92
C ARG A 121 -10.06 -13.77 7.01
N MET A 122 -10.65 -13.43 5.90
CA MET A 122 -12.06 -13.12 5.74
C MET A 122 -12.82 -14.30 5.14
N PRO A 123 -14.13 -14.45 5.40
CA PRO A 123 -15.02 -13.54 6.12
C PRO A 123 -14.97 -13.65 7.66
N ASP A 124 -14.37 -14.70 8.22
CA ASP A 124 -14.45 -15.02 9.67
C ASP A 124 -13.69 -14.02 10.54
N ARG A 125 -12.94 -13.09 9.96
CA ARG A 125 -12.07 -12.13 10.64
C ARG A 125 -11.03 -12.81 11.55
N GLU A 126 -10.55 -13.99 11.14
CA GLU A 126 -9.46 -14.66 11.86
C GLU A 126 -8.19 -13.83 11.78
N LEU A 127 -7.70 -13.41 12.94
CA LEU A 127 -6.42 -12.69 13.01
C LEU A 127 -5.26 -13.67 12.76
N LEU A 128 -4.53 -13.46 11.67
CA LEU A 128 -3.37 -14.29 11.32
C LEU A 128 -2.09 -13.78 12.00
N TRP A 129 -1.85 -12.48 11.93
CA TRP A 129 -0.66 -11.84 12.52
C TRP A 129 -0.81 -10.31 12.54
N ARG A 130 0.13 -9.63 13.22
CA ARG A 130 0.22 -8.17 13.26
C ARG A 130 1.61 -7.72 12.81
N LYS A 131 1.65 -6.84 11.82
CA LYS A 131 2.81 -6.06 11.38
C LYS A 131 2.35 -4.63 11.07
N SER A 132 3.31 -3.71 10.96
CA SER A 132 3.05 -2.36 10.47
C SER A 132 2.60 -2.39 9.00
N ILE A 133 1.97 -1.31 8.54
CA ILE A 133 1.52 -1.15 7.15
C ILE A 133 2.64 -0.60 6.24
N THR A 134 3.86 -1.08 6.42
CA THR A 134 4.94 -0.80 5.47
C THR A 134 4.72 -1.59 4.18
N PRO A 135 5.24 -1.15 3.03
CA PRO A 135 5.12 -1.91 1.79
C PRO A 135 5.63 -3.35 1.93
N ALA A 136 6.68 -3.56 2.71
CA ALA A 136 7.25 -4.90 2.93
C ALA A 136 6.28 -5.90 3.59
N SER A 137 5.34 -5.43 4.42
CA SER A 137 4.35 -6.29 5.06
C SER A 137 3.39 -6.95 4.06
N VAL A 138 3.27 -6.37 2.87
CA VAL A 138 2.46 -6.92 1.77
C VAL A 138 3.04 -8.24 1.23
N ILE A 139 4.37 -8.46 1.36
CA ILE A 139 5.00 -9.74 1.03
C ILE A 139 4.37 -10.87 1.85
N ALA A 140 4.28 -10.68 3.16
CA ALA A 140 3.66 -11.65 4.05
C ALA A 140 2.15 -11.78 3.85
N ALA A 141 1.45 -10.67 3.51
CA ALA A 141 0.02 -10.69 3.20
C ALA A 141 -0.26 -11.47 1.90
N SER A 142 0.54 -11.26 0.86
CA SER A 142 0.47 -12.03 -0.39
C SER A 142 0.77 -13.52 -0.18
N ALA A 143 1.79 -13.85 0.61
CA ALA A 143 2.09 -15.24 0.98
C ALA A 143 0.93 -15.89 1.76
N SER A 144 0.26 -15.14 2.65
CA SER A 144 -0.95 -15.60 3.33
C SER A 144 -2.09 -15.83 2.34
N ALA A 145 -2.28 -14.96 1.35
CA ALA A 145 -3.29 -15.15 0.31
C ALA A 145 -3.06 -16.43 -0.48
N GLN A 146 -1.83 -16.70 -0.88
CA GLN A 146 -1.47 -17.95 -1.56
C GLN A 146 -1.72 -19.18 -0.68
N LYS A 147 -1.26 -19.12 0.58
CA LYS A 147 -1.42 -20.22 1.55
C LYS A 147 -2.88 -20.62 1.76
N PHE A 148 -3.80 -19.67 1.78
CA PHE A 148 -5.22 -19.90 2.02
C PHE A 148 -6.05 -19.98 0.75
N GLY A 149 -5.45 -19.89 -0.45
CA GLY A 149 -6.15 -19.87 -1.72
C GLY A 149 -7.14 -18.71 -1.82
N ALA A 150 -6.73 -17.52 -1.30
CA ALA A 150 -7.61 -16.37 -1.24
C ALA A 150 -7.93 -15.82 -2.64
N GLU A 151 -9.20 -15.50 -2.89
CA GLU A 151 -9.68 -14.90 -4.14
C GLU A 151 -9.27 -13.42 -4.25
N TRP A 152 -9.11 -12.77 -3.11
CA TRP A 152 -8.78 -11.35 -3.06
C TRP A 152 -7.81 -11.00 -1.90
N LEU A 153 -7.08 -9.90 -2.11
CA LEU A 153 -6.20 -9.26 -1.12
C LEU A 153 -6.51 -7.78 -1.07
N ILE A 154 -6.78 -7.25 0.12
CA ILE A 154 -6.81 -5.81 0.40
C ILE A 154 -5.62 -5.48 1.29
N ALA A 155 -4.76 -4.56 0.86
CA ALA A 155 -3.59 -4.11 1.61
C ALA A 155 -3.65 -2.61 1.88
N GLU A 156 -3.64 -2.24 3.17
CA GLU A 156 -3.41 -0.88 3.63
C GLU A 156 -1.90 -0.62 3.68
N GLU A 157 -1.44 0.46 3.05
CA GLU A 157 -0.02 0.82 3.01
C GLU A 157 0.22 2.29 3.40
N SER A 158 1.40 2.56 3.95
CA SER A 158 1.82 3.91 4.33
C SER A 158 2.70 4.54 3.23
N VAL A 159 2.51 5.84 3.01
CA VAL A 159 3.33 6.70 2.13
C VAL A 159 3.40 6.22 0.67
N GLY A 160 2.38 5.52 0.20
CA GLY A 160 2.29 4.98 -1.16
C GLY A 160 1.76 3.56 -1.16
N VAL A 161 1.85 2.89 -2.31
CA VAL A 161 1.46 1.50 -2.53
C VAL A 161 2.55 0.78 -3.33
N ALA A 162 2.61 -0.53 -3.24
CA ALA A 162 3.56 -1.31 -4.05
C ALA A 162 3.24 -1.21 -5.55
N GLY A 163 1.98 -1.09 -5.92
CA GLY A 163 1.54 -0.84 -7.29
C GLY A 163 1.31 -2.11 -8.12
N PHE A 164 0.98 -3.23 -7.48
CA PHE A 164 0.55 -4.47 -8.13
C PHE A 164 -0.98 -4.57 -8.25
N GLY A 165 -1.71 -3.67 -7.59
CA GLY A 165 -3.16 -3.76 -7.43
C GLY A 165 -3.94 -3.71 -8.75
N THR A 166 -5.00 -4.51 -8.83
CA THR A 166 -6.04 -4.32 -9.84
C THR A 166 -6.77 -3.01 -9.62
N LEU A 167 -6.82 -2.55 -8.34
CA LEU A 167 -7.34 -1.25 -7.94
C LEU A 167 -6.42 -0.63 -6.87
N GLY A 168 -5.99 0.61 -7.09
CA GLY A 168 -5.33 1.46 -6.10
C GLY A 168 -6.29 2.53 -5.59
N ILE A 169 -6.34 2.76 -4.27
CA ILE A 169 -7.25 3.73 -3.65
C ILE A 169 -6.45 4.76 -2.86
N LEU A 170 -6.64 6.05 -3.18
CA LEU A 170 -6.23 7.16 -2.33
C LEU A 170 -7.43 7.61 -1.49
N THR A 171 -7.35 7.46 -0.18
CA THR A 171 -8.49 7.77 0.71
C THR A 171 -8.59 9.23 1.12
N SER A 172 -7.52 10.02 0.95
CA SER A 172 -7.51 11.46 1.23
C SER A 172 -6.44 12.18 0.42
N GLY A 173 -6.74 13.42 0.00
CA GLY A 173 -5.82 14.31 -0.70
C GLY A 173 -4.93 15.16 0.23
N ASP A 174 -4.90 14.86 1.53
CA ASP A 174 -4.05 15.58 2.47
C ASP A 174 -2.57 15.32 2.18
N ASP A 175 -1.78 16.40 2.18
CA ASP A 175 -0.33 16.33 2.00
C ASP A 175 0.42 16.64 3.29
N TYR A 176 1.63 16.11 3.38
CA TYR A 176 2.59 16.43 4.44
C TYR A 176 4.01 16.16 3.94
N PRO A 177 5.02 16.89 4.51
CA PRO A 177 6.41 16.72 4.12
C PRO A 177 6.98 15.38 4.62
N ILE A 178 7.80 14.74 3.78
CA ILE A 178 8.60 13.55 4.10
C ILE A 178 10.05 13.75 3.65
N ALA A 179 10.93 12.79 3.91
CA ALA A 179 12.34 12.83 3.51
C ALA A 179 13.05 14.12 3.97
N GLY A 180 12.89 14.48 5.25
CA GLY A 180 13.45 15.73 5.79
C GLY A 180 12.83 16.99 5.19
N GLY A 181 11.60 16.94 4.72
CA GLY A 181 10.90 18.07 4.10
C GLY A 181 11.17 18.27 2.61
N THR A 182 11.92 17.37 2.00
CA THR A 182 12.33 17.50 0.58
C THR A 182 11.32 16.90 -0.40
N LYS A 183 10.36 16.12 0.09
CA LYS A 183 9.33 15.47 -0.74
C LYS A 183 7.93 15.68 -0.16
N SER A 184 6.92 15.63 -1.02
CA SER A 184 5.49 15.61 -0.69
C SER A 184 5.02 14.16 -0.56
N ALA A 185 4.36 13.83 0.54
CA ALA A 185 3.78 12.50 0.74
C ALA A 185 2.65 12.23 -0.26
N LEU A 186 1.83 13.24 -0.59
CA LEU A 186 0.77 13.10 -1.59
C LEU A 186 1.35 12.80 -2.98
N ALA A 187 2.39 13.51 -3.38
CA ALA A 187 3.06 13.29 -4.67
C ALA A 187 3.62 11.86 -4.78
N GLU A 188 4.26 11.34 -3.71
CA GLU A 188 4.78 9.96 -3.70
C GLU A 188 3.66 8.92 -3.74
N LYS A 189 2.54 9.15 -3.03
CA LYS A 189 1.35 8.29 -3.10
C LYS A 189 0.77 8.25 -4.52
N CYS A 190 0.57 9.41 -5.13
CA CYS A 190 0.05 9.50 -6.51
C CYS A 190 1.01 8.81 -7.50
N ARG A 191 2.32 9.00 -7.34
CA ARG A 191 3.34 8.35 -8.18
C ARG A 191 3.26 6.82 -8.09
N SER A 192 3.14 6.28 -6.89
CA SER A 192 3.08 4.83 -6.68
C SER A 192 1.75 4.23 -7.16
N LEU A 193 0.62 4.92 -6.93
CA LEU A 193 -0.72 4.52 -7.38
C LEU A 193 -0.81 4.40 -8.91
N ALA A 194 -0.06 5.24 -9.65
CA ALA A 194 -0.03 5.19 -11.10
C ALA A 194 0.44 3.83 -11.68
N ALA A 195 1.03 2.97 -10.86
CA ALA A 195 1.41 1.61 -11.24
C ALA A 195 0.24 0.60 -11.13
N CYS A 196 -0.84 0.92 -10.41
CA CYS A 196 -2.04 0.09 -10.34
C CYS A 196 -2.81 0.12 -11.67
N ARG A 197 -3.57 -0.93 -11.95
CA ARG A 197 -4.33 -1.05 -13.20
C ARG A 197 -5.46 -0.01 -13.30
N THR A 198 -6.15 0.23 -12.19
CA THR A 198 -7.22 1.22 -12.04
C THR A 198 -6.95 2.00 -10.75
N VAL A 199 -7.25 3.29 -10.73
CA VAL A 199 -7.00 4.13 -9.55
C VAL A 199 -8.24 4.93 -9.20
N LEU A 200 -8.55 4.97 -7.91
CA LEU A 200 -9.67 5.69 -7.33
C LEU A 200 -9.15 6.76 -6.36
N VAL A 201 -9.54 8.02 -6.56
CA VAL A 201 -9.04 9.16 -5.77
C VAL A 201 -10.17 10.08 -5.33
N PRO A 202 -10.03 10.84 -4.24
CA PRO A 202 -10.96 11.89 -3.88
C PRO A 202 -10.86 13.08 -4.83
N ARG A 203 -11.90 13.89 -4.91
CA ARG A 203 -11.91 15.13 -5.68
C ARG A 203 -10.80 16.09 -5.24
N GLY A 204 -10.21 16.82 -6.19
CA GLY A 204 -9.16 17.81 -5.94
C GLY A 204 -7.73 17.26 -5.97
N VAL A 205 -7.55 15.95 -6.17
CA VAL A 205 -6.23 15.36 -6.43
C VAL A 205 -5.87 15.52 -7.91
N PRO A 206 -4.59 15.79 -8.25
CA PRO A 206 -4.15 15.84 -9.65
C PRO A 206 -4.47 14.55 -10.39
N MET A 207 -5.27 14.66 -11.45
CA MET A 207 -5.78 13.52 -12.21
C MET A 207 -4.75 13.03 -13.23
N GLN A 208 -4.73 11.72 -13.44
CA GLN A 208 -4.03 11.07 -14.55
C GLN A 208 -5.04 10.29 -15.41
N ASN A 209 -4.67 9.97 -16.64
CA ASN A 209 -5.54 9.20 -17.53
C ASN A 209 -5.90 7.84 -16.90
N GLY A 210 -7.18 7.47 -16.95
CA GLY A 210 -7.66 6.20 -16.39
C GLY A 210 -7.90 6.21 -14.87
N TRP A 211 -7.76 7.37 -14.22
CA TRP A 211 -8.13 7.53 -12.82
C TRP A 211 -9.61 7.89 -12.67
N HIS A 212 -10.24 7.40 -11.61
CA HIS A 212 -11.64 7.67 -11.28
C HIS A 212 -11.72 8.54 -10.03
N VAL A 213 -12.68 9.44 -9.99
CA VAL A 213 -12.98 10.27 -8.81
C VAL A 213 -14.10 9.60 -8.02
N ILE A 214 -13.92 9.45 -6.71
CA ILE A 214 -14.91 8.84 -5.81
C ILE A 214 -16.28 9.53 -5.98
N ASP A 215 -16.28 10.86 -5.92
CA ASP A 215 -17.50 11.69 -5.96
C ASP A 215 -18.22 11.67 -7.31
N ASP A 216 -17.62 11.13 -8.36
CA ASP A 216 -18.26 10.94 -9.67
C ASP A 216 -18.98 9.59 -9.78
N LEU A 217 -18.67 8.64 -8.90
CA LEU A 217 -19.26 7.31 -8.84
C LEU A 217 -20.35 7.20 -7.77
N VAL A 218 -20.18 7.92 -6.65
CA VAL A 218 -21.11 7.88 -5.51
C VAL A 218 -21.34 9.28 -4.96
N SER A 219 -22.56 9.53 -4.48
CA SER A 219 -22.89 10.75 -3.75
C SER A 219 -23.49 10.41 -2.40
N VAL A 220 -23.32 11.29 -1.40
CA VAL A 220 -23.83 11.07 -0.05
C VAL A 220 -24.62 12.29 0.41
N THR A 221 -25.90 12.06 0.74
CA THR A 221 -26.78 13.05 1.38
C THR A 221 -27.32 12.44 2.66
N ASP A 222 -27.07 13.09 3.79
CA ASP A 222 -27.40 12.61 5.12
C ASP A 222 -26.89 11.18 5.40
N ASP A 223 -27.80 10.23 5.53
CA ASP A 223 -27.52 8.80 5.77
C ASP A 223 -27.66 7.94 4.52
N VAL A 224 -27.83 8.56 3.34
CA VAL A 224 -28.03 7.88 2.05
C VAL A 224 -26.80 8.02 1.18
N LEU A 225 -26.28 6.90 0.70
CA LEU A 225 -25.28 6.80 -0.36
C LEU A 225 -25.98 6.37 -1.64
N SER A 226 -25.91 7.19 -2.68
CA SER A 226 -26.52 6.95 -4.00
C SER A 226 -25.43 6.69 -5.05
N PHE A 227 -25.70 5.79 -5.98
CA PHE A 227 -24.82 5.41 -7.10
C PHE A 227 -25.69 5.05 -8.32
N ASP A 228 -25.06 4.89 -9.47
CA ASP A 228 -25.77 4.40 -10.66
C ASP A 228 -26.32 2.99 -10.40
N GLY A 229 -27.63 2.85 -10.43
CA GLY A 229 -28.34 1.58 -10.16
C GLY A 229 -28.94 1.45 -8.76
N GLY A 230 -28.73 2.40 -7.83
CA GLY A 230 -29.38 2.28 -6.53
C GLY A 230 -28.94 3.24 -5.42
N GLU A 231 -29.46 2.97 -4.24
CA GLU A 231 -29.09 3.70 -3.02
C GLU A 231 -29.00 2.75 -1.82
N VAL A 232 -28.16 3.12 -0.85
CA VAL A 232 -28.00 2.40 0.44
C VAL A 232 -28.08 3.39 1.59
N ARG A 233 -28.88 3.05 2.62
CA ARG A 233 -28.93 3.79 3.88
C ARG A 233 -27.96 3.22 4.90
N ASN A 234 -27.18 4.10 5.51
CA ASN A 234 -26.27 3.72 6.59
C ASN A 234 -26.05 4.92 7.54
N SER A 235 -26.45 4.78 8.79
CA SER A 235 -26.35 5.86 9.79
C SER A 235 -24.91 6.35 10.02
N LEU A 236 -23.89 5.55 9.74
CA LEU A 236 -22.50 6.00 9.84
C LEU A 236 -22.14 7.09 8.82
N LEU A 237 -22.90 7.24 7.74
CA LEU A 237 -22.71 8.30 6.75
C LEU A 237 -22.96 9.70 7.31
N THR A 238 -23.74 9.83 8.39
CA THR A 238 -23.94 11.09 9.10
C THR A 238 -22.67 11.55 9.84
N LEU A 239 -21.73 10.64 10.10
CA LEU A 239 -20.48 10.91 10.78
C LEU A 239 -19.39 11.24 9.76
N ALA A 240 -18.87 12.46 9.76
CA ALA A 240 -17.90 12.94 8.80
C ALA A 240 -16.66 12.02 8.68
N GLY A 241 -16.20 11.41 9.78
CA GLY A 241 -15.06 10.50 9.79
C GLY A 241 -15.29 9.19 9.02
N TYR A 242 -16.53 8.76 8.86
CA TYR A 242 -16.89 7.54 8.12
C TYR A 242 -17.34 7.82 6.70
N ARG A 243 -17.95 8.97 6.44
CA ARG A 243 -18.53 9.32 5.13
C ARG A 243 -17.55 9.09 3.97
N SER A 244 -16.38 9.72 4.02
CA SER A 244 -15.37 9.60 2.96
C SER A 244 -14.86 8.16 2.79
N ALA A 245 -14.68 7.43 3.90
CA ALA A 245 -14.19 6.06 3.84
C ALA A 245 -15.23 5.08 3.26
N LEU A 246 -16.51 5.24 3.63
CA LEU A 246 -17.61 4.42 3.09
C LEU A 246 -17.88 4.76 1.62
N SER A 247 -17.79 6.04 1.23
CA SER A 247 -17.88 6.43 -0.18
C SER A 247 -16.76 5.81 -1.02
N ALA A 248 -15.51 5.82 -0.50
CA ALA A 248 -14.39 5.18 -1.19
C ALA A 248 -14.57 3.67 -1.31
N ALA A 249 -15.07 3.00 -0.27
CA ALA A 249 -15.35 1.56 -0.31
C ALA A 249 -16.47 1.22 -1.29
N ALA A 250 -17.56 1.99 -1.31
CA ALA A 250 -18.67 1.78 -2.24
C ALA A 250 -18.24 2.01 -3.70
N ALA A 251 -17.54 3.12 -3.97
CA ALA A 251 -17.00 3.40 -5.31
C ALA A 251 -16.02 2.31 -5.78
N ALA A 252 -15.19 1.79 -4.87
CA ALA A 252 -14.31 0.67 -5.16
C ALA A 252 -15.07 -0.62 -5.48
N GLY A 253 -16.14 -0.92 -4.73
CA GLY A 253 -17.03 -2.05 -5.01
C GLY A 253 -17.64 -1.96 -6.41
N LEU A 254 -18.11 -0.79 -6.83
CA LEU A 254 -18.64 -0.58 -8.18
C LEU A 254 -17.62 -0.80 -9.30
N LEU A 255 -16.34 -0.48 -9.06
CA LEU A 255 -15.27 -0.70 -10.04
C LEU A 255 -14.79 -2.15 -10.12
N LEU A 256 -15.03 -2.91 -9.07
CA LEU A 256 -14.63 -4.34 -9.00
C LEU A 256 -15.72 -5.29 -9.54
N GLY A 257 -16.98 -4.82 -9.67
CA GLY A 257 -18.14 -5.58 -10.17
C GLY A 257 -18.81 -6.34 -9.06
#